data_e61a9e053e2b19076b4b67c6a7ef7a41
#
_entry.id   e61a9e053e2b19076b4b67c6a7ef7a41
#
_cell.length_a   1.000
_cell.length_b   1.000
_cell.length_c   1.000
_cell.angle_alpha   90.00
_cell.angle_beta   90.00
_cell.angle_gamma   90.00
#
_symmetry.space_group_name_H-M   'P 1'
#
loop_
_entity.id
_entity.type
_entity.pdbx_description
1 polymer ?
#
loop_
_entity_poly.entity_id
_entity_poly.type
_entity_poly.pdbx_seq_one_letter_code
_entity_poly.pdbx_strand_id
1 'polypeptide(L)' 'MQLLRTKDGYRLYNEDAVQGAKILGITLKEYPEGDITASTEFPTEQLDSYLSKLVRAGARVAISDMEEQETHRGFHR' A
#
# COMPACT_ATOMS: atom_id res chain seq x y z
N MET A 1 -3.71 0.10 -8.24
CA MET A 1 -3.30 -0.29 -6.88
C MET A 1 -2.45 0.81 -6.27
N GLN A 2 -2.82 1.24 -5.09
CA GLN A 2 -2.16 2.35 -4.42
C GLN A 2 -1.28 1.84 -3.28
N LEU A 3 0.01 2.16 -3.34
CA LEU A 3 0.92 1.88 -2.24
C LEU A 3 1.15 3.17 -1.48
N LEU A 4 0.87 3.14 -0.19
CA LEU A 4 1.08 4.30 0.65
C LEU A 4 2.38 4.16 1.40
N ARG A 5 3.31 5.06 1.13
CA ARG A 5 4.61 5.00 1.77
C ARG A 5 4.50 5.46 3.21
N THR A 6 5.00 4.63 4.09
CA THR A 6 5.02 4.96 5.51
C THR A 6 6.46 5.05 5.97
N LYS A 7 6.61 5.37 7.24
CA LYS A 7 7.91 5.49 7.83
C LYS A 7 8.72 4.20 7.72
N ASP A 8 8.04 3.08 7.86
CA ASP A 8 8.72 1.79 7.92
C ASP A 8 8.61 0.97 6.65
N GLY A 9 7.77 1.39 5.72
CA GLY A 9 7.58 0.59 4.52
C GLY A 9 6.43 1.09 3.70
N TYR A 10 5.64 0.15 3.20
CA TYR A 10 4.51 0.47 2.33
C TYR A 10 3.27 -0.23 2.83
N ARG A 11 2.12 0.39 2.63
CA ARG A 11 0.85 -0.13 3.12
C ARG A 11 -0.22 -0.05 2.04
N LEU A 12 -1.10 -1.03 2.06
CA LEU A 12 -2.26 -1.06 1.16
C LEU A 12 -3.51 -1.17 1.99
N TYR A 13 -4.62 -0.65 1.45
CA TYR A 13 -5.90 -0.67 2.15
C TYR A 13 -6.99 -1.25 1.28
N ASN A 14 -7.98 -1.84 1.93
CA ASN A 14 -9.22 -2.30 1.30
C ASN A 14 -8.95 -3.25 0.14
N GLU A 15 -9.53 -3.02 -1.02
CA GLU A 15 -9.37 -3.94 -2.14
C GLU A 15 -7.92 -4.08 -2.58
N ASP A 16 -7.16 -2.99 -2.51
CA ASP A 16 -5.75 -3.07 -2.86
C ASP A 16 -5.01 -4.00 -1.92
N ALA A 17 -5.36 -3.96 -0.63
CA ALA A 17 -4.74 -4.83 0.34
C ALA A 17 -5.08 -6.29 0.06
N VAL A 18 -6.34 -6.56 -0.27
CA VAL A 18 -6.76 -7.92 -0.56
C VAL A 18 -6.01 -8.46 -1.77
N GLN A 19 -5.97 -7.68 -2.83
CA GLN A 19 -5.28 -8.12 -4.03
C GLN A 19 -3.79 -8.25 -3.80
N GLY A 20 -3.22 -7.27 -3.14
CA GLY A 20 -1.79 -7.29 -2.89
C GLY A 20 -1.36 -8.47 -2.02
N ALA A 21 -2.10 -8.71 -0.96
CA ALA A 21 -1.76 -9.83 -0.08
C ALA A 21 -1.86 -11.14 -0.84
N LYS A 22 -2.84 -11.26 -1.71
CA LYS A 22 -3.02 -12.48 -2.48
C LYS A 22 -1.88 -12.68 -3.47
N ILE A 23 -1.51 -11.64 -4.17
CA ILE A 23 -0.43 -11.72 -5.17
C ILE A 23 0.91 -11.94 -4.49
N LEU A 24 1.14 -11.25 -3.40
CA LEU A 24 2.44 -11.30 -2.73
C LEU A 24 2.56 -12.43 -1.73
N GLY A 25 1.44 -13.02 -1.32
CA GLY A 25 1.47 -14.10 -0.36
C GLY A 25 1.80 -13.63 1.04
N ILE A 26 1.38 -12.42 1.40
CA ILE A 26 1.65 -11.87 2.71
C ILE A 26 0.38 -11.76 3.53
N THR A 27 0.54 -11.47 4.81
CA THR A 27 -0.57 -11.44 5.74
C THR A 27 -1.52 -10.30 5.45
N LEU A 28 -2.80 -10.60 5.49
CA LEU A 28 -3.85 -9.61 5.33
C LEU A 28 -4.58 -9.45 6.64
N LYS A 29 -4.77 -8.20 7.06
CA LYS A 29 -5.57 -7.89 8.24
C LYS A 29 -6.94 -7.43 7.78
N GLU A 30 -7.96 -7.93 8.44
CA GLU A 30 -9.34 -7.57 8.10
C GLU A 30 -10.00 -6.92 9.30
N TYR A 31 -10.85 -5.95 9.03
CA TYR A 31 -11.53 -5.19 10.06
C TYR A 31 -13.04 -5.29 9.84
N PRO A 32 -13.80 -5.62 10.90
CA PRO A 32 -15.24 -5.81 10.73
C PRO A 32 -16.01 -4.51 10.59
N GLU A 33 -15.43 -3.39 10.99
CA GLU A 33 -16.16 -2.13 10.97
C GLU A 33 -15.24 -1.00 10.51
N GLY A 34 -15.86 0.06 10.01
CA GLY A 34 -15.14 1.25 9.64
C GLY A 34 -14.93 1.36 8.15
N ASP A 35 -14.30 2.45 7.74
CA ASP A 35 -14.04 2.71 6.33
C ASP A 35 -12.94 1.81 5.78
N ILE A 36 -12.06 1.35 6.65
CA ILE A 36 -10.99 0.45 6.25
C ILE A 36 -11.40 -0.97 6.56
N THR A 37 -11.58 -1.77 5.53
CA THR A 37 -12.02 -3.15 5.70
C THR A 37 -10.87 -4.13 5.69
N ALA A 38 -9.73 -3.74 5.15
CA ALA A 38 -8.58 -4.63 5.10
C ALA A 38 -7.31 -3.80 4.96
N SER A 39 -6.19 -4.34 5.41
CA SER A 39 -4.91 -3.69 5.20
C SER A 39 -3.81 -4.73 5.18
N THR A 40 -2.73 -4.41 4.51
CA THR A 40 -1.52 -5.21 4.54
C THR A 40 -0.34 -4.27 4.38
N GLU A 41 0.83 -4.70 4.80
CA GLU A 41 2.00 -3.85 4.72
C GLU A 41 3.25 -4.71 4.58
N PHE A 42 4.31 -4.09 4.10
CA PHE A 42 5.59 -4.78 3.96
C PHE A 42 6.72 -3.76 4.11
N PRO A 43 7.91 -4.23 4.51
CA PRO A 43 9.02 -3.31 4.73
C PRO A 43 9.59 -2.79 3.42
N THR A 44 10.27 -1.66 3.51
CA THR A 44 10.86 -1.01 2.35
C THR A 44 11.78 -1.94 1.56
N GLU A 45 12.48 -2.81 2.25
CA GLU A 45 13.45 -3.69 1.60
C GLU A 45 12.81 -4.65 0.61
N GLN A 46 11.51 -4.91 0.78
CA GLN A 46 10.81 -5.86 -0.09
C GLN A 46 10.18 -5.19 -1.30
N LEU A 47 10.29 -3.88 -1.39
CA LEU A 47 9.58 -3.17 -2.44
C LEU A 47 9.93 -3.67 -3.84
N ASP A 48 11.22 -3.80 -4.14
CA ASP A 48 11.62 -4.19 -5.49
C ASP A 48 11.07 -5.56 -5.87
N SER A 49 11.18 -6.52 -4.96
CA SER A 49 10.66 -7.86 -5.23
C SER A 49 9.16 -7.87 -5.39
N TYR A 50 8.47 -7.18 -4.49
CA TYR A 50 7.02 -7.19 -4.51
C TYR A 50 6.48 -6.39 -5.67
N LEU A 51 7.15 -5.29 -6.02
CA LEU A 51 6.72 -4.50 -7.15
C LEU A 51 6.77 -5.32 -8.44
N SER A 52 7.83 -6.09 -8.61
CA SER A 52 7.94 -6.96 -9.77
C SER A 52 6.79 -7.96 -9.84
N LYS A 53 6.44 -8.53 -8.69
CA LYS A 53 5.34 -9.48 -8.64
C LYS A 53 4.02 -8.83 -9.01
N LEU A 54 3.79 -7.63 -8.51
CA LEU A 54 2.55 -6.92 -8.79
C LEU A 54 2.44 -6.58 -10.27
N VAL A 55 3.52 -6.12 -10.85
CA VAL A 55 3.52 -5.75 -12.26
C VAL A 55 3.29 -6.98 -13.13
N ARG A 56 3.91 -8.09 -12.78
CA ARG A 56 3.72 -9.33 -13.52
C ARG A 56 2.30 -9.82 -13.45
N ALA A 57 1.63 -9.56 -12.35
CA ALA A 57 0.24 -9.95 -12.18
C ALA A 57 -0.72 -9.01 -12.91
N GLY A 58 -0.18 -7.98 -13.55
CA GLY A 58 -1.03 -7.05 -14.29
C GLY A 58 -1.53 -5.88 -13.48
N ALA A 59 -1.06 -5.70 -12.27
CA ALA A 59 -1.51 -4.61 -11.43
C ALA A 59 -0.83 -3.31 -11.84
N ARG A 60 -1.60 -2.23 -11.76
CA ARG A 60 -1.04 -0.90 -11.96
C ARG A 60 -0.74 -0.34 -10.59
N VAL A 61 0.50 0.06 -10.38
CA VAL A 61 0.94 0.47 -9.07
C VAL A 61 1.29 1.95 -9.06
N ALA A 62 0.71 2.66 -8.09
CA ALA A 62 1.04 4.04 -7.83
C ALA A 62 1.52 4.16 -6.40
N ILE A 63 2.53 4.96 -6.17
CA ILE A 63 3.08 5.13 -4.83
C ILE A 63 2.85 6.55 -4.38
N SER A 64 2.28 6.69 -3.18
CA SER A 64 2.03 7.98 -2.57
C SER A 64 2.72 8.05 -1.23
N ASP A 65 3.13 9.25 -0.85
CA ASP A 65 3.77 9.47 0.43
C ASP A 65 2.78 10.17 1.35
N MET A 66 2.35 9.48 2.39
CA MET A 66 1.32 10.01 3.26
C MET A 66 1.75 11.27 3.99
N GLU A 67 2.96 11.27 4.47
CA GLU A 67 3.45 12.42 5.22
C GLU A 67 3.64 13.62 4.33
N GLU A 68 4.14 13.37 3.16
CA GLU A 68 4.38 14.44 2.22
C GLU A 68 3.10 15.12 1.81
N GLN A 69 2.03 14.39 1.71
CA GLN A 69 0.76 14.97 1.36
C GLN A 69 0.31 16.01 2.37
N GLU A 70 0.46 15.70 3.62
CA GLU A 70 0.06 16.63 4.66
C GLU A 70 0.89 17.89 4.60
N THR A 71 2.18 17.73 4.46
CA THR A 71 3.08 18.86 4.41
C THR A 71 2.78 19.74 3.23
N HIS A 72 2.57 19.12 2.11
CA HIS A 72 2.32 19.83 0.89
C HIS A 72 1.09 20.70 0.98
N ARG A 73 0.02 20.17 1.51
CA ARG A 73 -1.17 20.95 1.62
C ARG A 73 -0.97 22.12 2.54
N GLY A 74 -0.16 21.94 3.51
CA GLY A 74 0.04 22.98 4.49
C GLY A 74 0.63 24.21 3.94
N PHE A 75 1.37 24.15 2.81
CA PHE A 75 1.99 25.32 2.37
C PHE A 75 1.75 25.70 0.95
N HIS A 76 1.12 24.92 0.22
CA HIS A 76 0.97 25.21 -1.13
C HIS A 76 -0.02 26.18 -1.46
N ARG A 77 -0.07 26.73 -1.07
CA ARG A 77 -0.67 27.65 -1.50
C ARG A 77 -1.16 27.96 -1.95
#